data_49bcc27767ed22480836f737cf728a72
#
_entry.id   49bcc27767ed22480836f737cf728a72
#
_cell.length_a   1.000
_cell.length_b   1.000
_cell.length_c   1.000
_cell.angle_alpha   90.00
_cell.angle_beta   90.00
_cell.angle_gamma   90.00
#
_symmetry.space_group_name_H-M   'P 1'
#
loop_
_entity.id
_entity.type
_entity.pdbx_description
1 polymer ?
#
loop_
_entity_poly.entity_id
_entity_poly.type
_entity_poly.pdbx_seq_one_letter_code
_entity_poly.pdbx_strand_id
1 'polypeptide(L)'
;MATAIQPDRGCLFYLMGPSGAGKDTLLDACRGQEVSGRHLRIAPRYITRRAGSGGEDHIALTPAVFRVRVDNGDFALHWRANGRCYGIGVEVDRWLANGDPVLVNGSRAHLDEALTQYGDSLVPIMVCVDFDRQRQRLLDRGRETIEEIDARIARSRRLQARLEHRFATIHNDGSLTHATRQLLAIIDHH
;
A
#
# COMPACT_ATOMS: atom_id res chain seq x y z
N MET A 1 31.34 11.86 -26.81
CA MET A 1 30.67 10.67 -26.25
C MET A 1 29.40 11.17 -25.58
N ALA A 2 28.24 10.89 -26.15
CA ALA A 2 26.95 11.27 -25.54
C ALA A 2 26.74 10.41 -24.31
N THR A 3 26.67 11.05 -23.15
CA THR A 3 26.25 10.40 -21.90
C THR A 3 24.80 9.97 -22.12
N ALA A 4 24.57 8.66 -22.19
CA ALA A 4 23.21 8.12 -22.22
C ALA A 4 22.54 8.60 -20.95
N ILE A 5 21.53 9.46 -21.08
CA ILE A 5 20.61 9.81 -20.01
C ILE A 5 19.95 8.49 -19.64
N GLN A 6 20.33 7.94 -18.49
CA GLN A 6 19.55 6.81 -17.93
C GLN A 6 18.15 7.37 -17.70
N PRO A 7 17.09 6.71 -18.18
CA PRO A 7 15.73 7.13 -17.88
C PRO A 7 15.61 7.18 -16.36
N ASP A 8 15.08 8.30 -15.84
CA ASP A 8 14.80 8.44 -14.42
C ASP A 8 14.02 7.21 -13.97
N ARG A 9 14.59 6.49 -13.01
CA ARG A 9 13.96 5.30 -12.45
C ARG A 9 12.64 5.73 -11.81
N GLY A 10 11.54 5.05 -12.09
CA GLY A 10 10.25 5.33 -11.50
C GLY A 10 10.27 5.23 -9.97
N CYS A 11 9.33 5.88 -9.31
CA CYS A 11 9.19 5.85 -7.85
C CYS A 11 8.16 4.82 -7.42
N LEU A 12 8.48 4.10 -6.32
CA LEU A 12 7.60 3.16 -5.65
C LEU A 12 6.87 3.89 -4.50
N PHE A 13 5.62 4.28 -4.71
CA PHE A 13 4.78 4.90 -3.71
C PHE A 13 4.20 3.83 -2.79
N TYR A 14 4.71 3.78 -1.57
CA TYR A 14 4.39 2.76 -0.59
C TYR A 14 3.29 3.25 0.35
N LEU A 15 2.02 2.98 -0.02
CA LEU A 15 0.85 3.43 0.73
C LEU A 15 0.64 2.55 1.96
N MET A 16 0.73 3.13 3.13
CA MET A 16 0.58 2.42 4.40
C MET A 16 -0.43 3.13 5.31
N GLY A 17 -0.93 2.41 6.30
CA GLY A 17 -1.92 2.95 7.23
C GLY A 17 -2.69 1.82 7.92
N PRO A 18 -3.53 2.15 8.91
CA PRO A 18 -4.28 1.16 9.64
C PRO A 18 -5.34 0.44 8.78
N SER A 19 -5.82 -0.70 9.25
CA SER A 19 -7.04 -1.30 8.71
C SER A 19 -8.20 -0.34 8.91
N GLY A 20 -9.05 -0.17 7.92
CA GLY A 20 -10.14 0.81 7.96
C GLY A 20 -9.76 2.23 7.51
N ALA A 21 -8.49 2.52 7.23
CA ALA A 21 -8.07 3.82 6.70
C ALA A 21 -8.54 4.11 5.25
N GLY A 22 -9.06 3.11 4.53
CA GLY A 22 -9.56 3.29 3.17
C GLY A 22 -8.50 3.22 2.07
N LYS A 23 -7.35 2.58 2.34
CA LYS A 23 -6.27 2.43 1.36
C LYS A 23 -6.73 1.75 0.06
N ASP A 24 -7.49 0.68 0.16
CA ASP A 24 -7.95 -0.07 -1.02
C ASP A 24 -8.86 0.80 -1.90
N THR A 25 -9.76 1.56 -1.28
CA THR A 25 -10.63 2.52 -1.99
C THR A 25 -9.83 3.64 -2.66
N LEU A 26 -8.75 4.11 -2.02
CA LEU A 26 -7.85 5.11 -2.62
C LEU A 26 -7.09 4.54 -3.82
N LEU A 27 -6.57 3.31 -3.71
CA LEU A 27 -5.92 2.61 -4.81
C LEU A 27 -6.88 2.44 -6.01
N ASP A 28 -8.12 2.01 -5.75
CA ASP A 28 -9.12 1.85 -6.79
C ASP A 28 -9.48 3.17 -7.46
N ALA A 29 -9.57 4.27 -6.70
CA ALA A 29 -9.82 5.61 -7.24
C ALA A 29 -8.65 6.15 -8.09
N CYS A 30 -7.46 5.60 -7.90
CA CYS A 30 -6.27 5.96 -8.69
C CYS A 30 -6.09 5.09 -9.95
N ARG A 31 -6.91 4.07 -10.18
CA ARG A 31 -6.81 3.22 -11.38
C ARG A 31 -7.07 4.03 -12.65
N GLY A 32 -6.21 3.84 -13.64
CA GLY A 32 -6.31 4.53 -14.93
C GLY A 32 -5.90 6.00 -14.90
N GLN A 33 -5.38 6.50 -13.78
CA GLN A 33 -4.84 7.85 -13.71
C GLN A 33 -3.46 7.93 -14.37
N GLU A 34 -3.16 9.11 -14.89
CA GLU A 34 -1.84 9.47 -15.38
C GLU A 34 -1.24 10.54 -14.46
N VAL A 35 0.05 10.45 -14.25
CA VAL A 35 0.83 11.40 -13.45
C VAL A 35 2.07 11.76 -14.25
N SER A 36 2.31 13.05 -14.47
CA SER A 36 3.43 13.56 -15.26
C SER A 36 3.56 12.92 -16.66
N GLY A 37 2.40 12.60 -17.29
CA GLY A 37 2.33 11.98 -18.64
C GLY A 37 2.66 10.49 -18.65
N ARG A 38 2.70 9.82 -17.50
CA ARG A 38 2.92 8.38 -17.35
C ARG A 38 1.73 7.71 -16.67
N HIS A 39 1.43 6.49 -17.07
CA HIS A 39 0.38 5.71 -16.41
C HIS A 39 0.79 5.31 -15.00
N LEU A 40 -0.01 5.67 -14.00
CA LEU A 40 0.17 5.20 -12.63
C LEU A 40 -0.13 3.69 -12.55
N ARG A 41 0.93 2.91 -12.27
CA ARG A 41 0.81 1.46 -12.08
C ARG A 41 0.34 1.16 -10.66
N ILE A 42 -0.71 0.37 -10.53
CA ILE A 42 -1.17 -0.11 -9.22
C ILE A 42 -0.88 -1.60 -9.13
N ALA A 43 0.05 -1.96 -8.24
CA ALA A 43 0.44 -3.35 -8.08
C ALA A 43 -0.62 -4.13 -7.29
N PRO A 44 -1.08 -5.28 -7.80
CA PRO A 44 -1.97 -6.15 -7.06
C PRO A 44 -1.24 -6.76 -5.86
N ARG A 45 -1.97 -7.02 -4.79
CA ARG A 45 -1.46 -7.85 -3.69
C ARG A 45 -1.82 -9.31 -3.90
N TYR A 46 -0.85 -10.18 -3.65
CA TYR A 46 -1.06 -11.62 -3.50
C TYR A 46 -1.26 -11.92 -2.03
N ILE A 47 -2.39 -12.57 -1.67
CA ILE A 47 -2.74 -12.78 -0.27
C ILE A 47 -3.19 -14.23 -0.05
N THR A 48 -2.74 -14.86 1.05
CA THR A 48 -3.24 -16.17 1.49
C THR A 48 -4.61 -16.04 2.17
N ARG A 49 -5.56 -15.51 1.43
CA ARG A 49 -6.95 -15.29 1.80
C ARG A 49 -7.84 -15.69 0.63
N ARG A 50 -9.00 -16.31 0.92
CA ARG A 50 -9.95 -16.68 -0.13
C ARG A 50 -10.40 -15.46 -0.93
N ALA A 51 -10.52 -15.60 -2.24
CA ALA A 51 -11.10 -14.59 -3.10
C ALA A 51 -12.53 -14.25 -2.63
N GLY A 52 -12.93 -12.99 -2.79
CA GLY A 52 -14.27 -12.54 -2.40
C GLY A 52 -14.53 -12.44 -0.89
N SER A 53 -13.57 -12.79 -0.02
CA SER A 53 -13.73 -12.61 1.43
C SER A 53 -13.66 -11.13 1.88
N GLY A 54 -13.91 -10.24 0.94
CA GLY A 54 -14.19 -8.81 1.08
C GLY A 54 -12.95 -7.93 1.26
N GLY A 55 -13.12 -6.66 0.96
CA GLY A 55 -12.24 -5.55 1.32
C GLY A 55 -11.36 -5.05 0.21
N GLU A 56 -10.60 -5.84 -0.48
CA GLU A 56 -9.72 -5.43 -1.58
C GLU A 56 -9.77 -6.46 -2.69
N ASP A 57 -9.60 -6.00 -3.89
CA ASP A 57 -9.28 -6.84 -5.03
C ASP A 57 -7.84 -7.33 -4.89
N HIS A 58 -7.66 -8.65 -4.76
CA HIS A 58 -6.36 -9.28 -4.53
C HIS A 58 -6.28 -10.62 -5.24
N ILE A 59 -5.07 -11.05 -5.55
CA ILE A 59 -4.82 -12.37 -6.09
C ILE A 59 -4.75 -13.36 -4.93
N ALA A 60 -5.76 -14.22 -4.83
CA ALA A 60 -5.85 -15.22 -3.77
C ALA A 60 -4.88 -16.37 -4.02
N LEU A 61 -4.08 -16.73 -3.02
CA LEU A 61 -3.17 -17.88 -3.05
C LEU A 61 -3.43 -18.80 -1.86
N THR A 62 -3.16 -20.10 -2.05
CA THR A 62 -3.02 -20.99 -0.91
C THR A 62 -1.66 -20.76 -0.22
N PRO A 63 -1.52 -21.10 1.08
CA PRO A 63 -0.22 -21.00 1.76
C PRO A 63 0.89 -21.81 1.08
N ALA A 64 0.57 -22.96 0.49
CA ALA A 64 1.52 -23.78 -0.25
C ALA A 64 2.02 -23.10 -1.53
N VAL A 65 1.10 -22.57 -2.35
CA VAL A 65 1.46 -21.83 -3.58
C VAL A 65 2.23 -20.56 -3.25
N PHE A 66 1.83 -19.85 -2.18
CA PHE A 66 2.56 -18.65 -1.75
C PHE A 66 4.03 -18.97 -1.43
N ARG A 67 4.27 -20.08 -0.70
CA ARG A 67 5.63 -20.51 -0.34
C ARG A 67 6.45 -20.82 -1.59
N VAL A 68 5.93 -21.60 -2.53
CA VAL A 68 6.61 -21.91 -3.79
C VAL A 68 7.00 -20.63 -4.53
N ARG A 69 6.10 -19.63 -4.57
CA ARG A 69 6.39 -18.35 -5.23
C ARG A 69 7.48 -17.54 -4.51
N VAL A 70 7.54 -17.61 -3.17
CA VAL A 70 8.65 -17.02 -2.39
C VAL A 70 9.97 -17.72 -2.76
N ASP A 71 9.99 -19.05 -2.77
CA ASP A 71 11.19 -19.84 -3.07
C ASP A 71 11.69 -19.60 -4.51
N ASN A 72 10.80 -19.32 -5.45
CA ASN A 72 11.12 -18.97 -6.84
C ASN A 72 11.55 -17.50 -7.02
N GLY A 73 11.44 -16.64 -6.00
CA GLY A 73 11.72 -15.22 -6.14
C GLY A 73 10.66 -14.44 -6.94
N ASP A 74 9.40 -14.90 -6.96
CA ASP A 74 8.30 -14.26 -7.72
C ASP A 74 7.77 -12.99 -7.06
N PHE A 75 8.23 -12.66 -5.84
CA PHE A 75 7.81 -11.47 -5.11
C PHE A 75 8.97 -10.48 -4.92
N ALA A 76 8.71 -9.25 -5.30
CA ALA A 76 9.55 -8.12 -4.99
C ALA A 76 9.52 -7.80 -3.49
N LEU A 77 8.34 -7.83 -2.87
CA LEU A 77 8.16 -7.67 -1.43
C LEU A 77 7.20 -8.74 -0.92
N HIS A 78 7.48 -9.32 0.25
CA HIS A 78 6.54 -10.22 0.90
C HIS A 78 6.66 -10.14 2.43
N TRP A 79 5.53 -10.32 3.13
CA TRP A 79 5.50 -10.27 4.59
C TRP A 79 4.36 -11.10 5.18
N ARG A 80 4.39 -11.28 6.49
CA ARG A 80 3.31 -11.88 7.27
C ARG A 80 2.64 -10.84 8.16
N ALA A 81 1.32 -10.82 8.18
CA ALA A 81 0.53 -9.99 9.08
C ALA A 81 -0.84 -10.62 9.34
N ASN A 82 -1.34 -10.51 10.56
CA ASN A 82 -2.69 -10.99 10.94
C ASN A 82 -2.97 -12.43 10.48
N GLY A 83 -2.01 -13.34 10.67
CA GLY A 83 -2.13 -14.77 10.31
C GLY A 83 -2.14 -15.06 8.80
N ARG A 84 -1.79 -14.09 7.94
CA ARG A 84 -1.77 -14.22 6.48
C ARG A 84 -0.42 -13.83 5.91
N CYS A 85 -0.14 -14.33 4.70
CA CYS A 85 1.00 -13.89 3.91
C CYS A 85 0.51 -12.91 2.84
N TYR A 86 1.35 -11.91 2.55
CA TYR A 86 1.13 -10.87 1.57
C TYR A 86 2.35 -10.78 0.66
N GLY A 87 2.15 -10.59 -0.63
CA GLY A 87 3.21 -10.42 -1.62
C GLY A 87 2.87 -9.32 -2.61
N ILE A 88 3.89 -8.64 -3.07
CA ILE A 88 3.90 -7.74 -4.25
C ILE A 88 4.80 -8.43 -5.27
N GLY A 89 4.31 -8.64 -6.49
CA GLY A 89 5.04 -9.38 -7.50
C GLY A 89 6.22 -8.60 -8.09
N VAL A 90 7.17 -9.32 -8.70
CA VAL A 90 8.38 -8.74 -9.33
C VAL A 90 8.09 -7.83 -10.54
N GLU A 91 6.85 -7.80 -11.04
CA GLU A 91 6.43 -6.90 -12.09
C GLU A 91 6.68 -5.43 -11.75
N VAL A 92 6.68 -5.06 -10.46
CA VAL A 92 6.96 -3.70 -10.01
C VAL A 92 8.37 -3.25 -10.39
N ASP A 93 9.35 -4.14 -10.37
CA ASP A 93 10.75 -3.82 -10.71
C ASP A 93 10.89 -3.43 -12.18
N ARG A 94 10.13 -4.10 -13.08
CA ARG A 94 10.08 -3.76 -14.50
C ARG A 94 9.41 -2.41 -14.73
N TRP A 95 8.31 -2.13 -14.04
CA TRP A 95 7.63 -0.84 -14.17
C TRP A 95 8.52 0.30 -13.69
N LEU A 96 9.19 0.12 -12.55
CA LEU A 96 10.16 1.10 -12.04
C LEU A 96 11.34 1.30 -13.00
N ALA A 97 11.86 0.22 -13.60
CA ALA A 97 12.95 0.31 -14.59
C ALA A 97 12.52 1.06 -15.86
N ASN A 98 11.24 1.00 -16.22
CA ASN A 98 10.66 1.78 -17.34
C ASN A 98 10.37 3.24 -16.97
N GLY A 99 10.60 3.65 -15.73
CA GLY A 99 10.29 4.99 -15.22
C GLY A 99 8.83 5.20 -14.85
N ASP A 100 8.00 4.14 -14.80
CA ASP A 100 6.60 4.26 -14.42
C ASP A 100 6.47 4.58 -12.91
N PRO A 101 5.55 5.47 -12.49
CA PRO A 101 5.16 5.60 -11.09
C PRO A 101 4.37 4.37 -10.66
N VAL A 102 4.77 3.74 -9.56
CA VAL A 102 4.15 2.50 -9.05
C VAL A 102 3.58 2.72 -7.66
N LEU A 103 2.29 2.45 -7.47
CA LEU A 103 1.60 2.55 -6.19
C LEU A 103 1.29 1.16 -5.63
N VAL A 104 1.70 0.91 -4.38
CA VAL A 104 1.49 -0.36 -3.69
C VAL A 104 0.78 -0.18 -2.35
N ASN A 105 -0.05 -1.15 -1.96
CA ASN A 105 -0.61 -1.22 -0.62
C ASN A 105 0.35 -1.97 0.30
N GLY A 106 1.16 -1.21 1.03
CA GLY A 106 2.21 -1.71 1.89
C GLY A 106 1.78 -1.96 3.35
N SER A 107 2.77 -2.32 4.15
CA SER A 107 2.61 -2.58 5.59
C SER A 107 3.57 -1.69 6.39
N ARG A 108 3.06 -1.02 7.43
CA ARG A 108 3.89 -0.23 8.34
C ARG A 108 4.99 -1.07 9.02
N ALA A 109 4.70 -2.34 9.30
CA ALA A 109 5.63 -3.24 9.96
C ALA A 109 6.71 -3.80 9.01
N HIS A 110 6.55 -3.63 7.71
CA HIS A 110 7.49 -4.11 6.68
C HIS A 110 8.14 -2.93 5.92
N LEU A 111 8.02 -1.71 6.46
CA LEU A 111 8.54 -0.52 5.80
C LEU A 111 10.07 -0.51 5.76
N ASP A 112 10.72 -0.91 6.85
CA ASP A 112 12.19 -0.86 6.97
C ASP A 112 12.85 -1.81 5.95
N GLU A 113 12.28 -3.02 5.73
CA GLU A 113 12.74 -3.96 4.72
C GLU A 113 12.52 -3.40 3.30
N ALA A 114 11.36 -2.79 3.06
CA ALA A 114 11.06 -2.17 1.77
C ALA A 114 12.00 -0.99 1.47
N LEU A 115 12.31 -0.15 2.46
CA LEU A 115 13.30 0.93 2.36
C LEU A 115 14.71 0.38 2.09
N THR A 116 15.07 -0.71 2.75
CA THR A 116 16.37 -1.36 2.50
C THR A 116 16.51 -1.83 1.06
N GLN A 117 15.42 -2.33 0.46
CA GLN A 117 15.43 -2.87 -0.91
C GLN A 117 15.38 -1.78 -1.98
N TYR A 118 14.57 -0.75 -1.79
CA TYR A 118 14.30 0.26 -2.82
C TYR A 118 15.00 1.60 -2.59
N GLY A 119 15.50 1.85 -1.38
CA GLY A 119 16.22 3.09 -1.04
C GLY A 119 15.42 4.35 -1.40
N ASP A 120 16.09 5.29 -2.07
CA ASP A 120 15.51 6.57 -2.47
C ASP A 120 14.41 6.45 -3.54
N SER A 121 14.28 5.31 -4.20
CA SER A 121 13.18 5.06 -5.13
C SER A 121 11.85 4.75 -4.42
N LEU A 122 11.84 4.57 -3.08
CA LEU A 122 10.63 4.31 -2.31
C LEU A 122 10.16 5.57 -1.58
N VAL A 123 8.94 5.98 -1.86
CA VAL A 123 8.26 7.11 -1.22
C VAL A 123 7.18 6.59 -0.27
N PRO A 124 7.42 6.61 1.06
CA PRO A 124 6.42 6.16 2.03
C PRO A 124 5.29 7.19 2.16
N ILE A 125 4.05 6.74 2.06
CA ILE A 125 2.85 7.58 2.23
C ILE A 125 1.97 6.99 3.32
N MET A 126 1.68 7.79 4.36
CA MET A 126 0.80 7.40 5.45
C MET A 126 -0.63 7.83 5.16
N VAL A 127 -1.57 6.89 5.22
CA VAL A 127 -3.00 7.20 5.23
C VAL A 127 -3.48 7.18 6.68
N CYS A 128 -3.89 8.34 7.16
CA CYS A 128 -4.50 8.54 8.46
C CYS A 128 -6.02 8.65 8.33
N VAL A 129 -6.70 8.31 9.36
CA VAL A 129 -8.15 8.45 9.52
C VAL A 129 -8.44 8.71 10.98
N ASP A 130 -9.44 9.54 11.26
CA ASP A 130 -9.97 9.74 12.60
C ASP A 130 -10.37 8.40 13.23
N PHE A 131 -10.06 8.22 14.52
CA PHE A 131 -10.24 6.93 15.20
C PHE A 131 -11.70 6.51 15.35
N ASP A 132 -12.63 7.45 15.50
CA ASP A 132 -14.05 7.14 15.59
C ASP A 132 -14.57 6.71 14.22
N ARG A 133 -14.13 7.37 13.15
CA ARG A 133 -14.41 6.95 11.76
C ARG A 133 -13.78 5.60 11.45
N GLN A 134 -12.55 5.37 11.88
CA GLN A 134 -11.92 4.07 11.73
C GLN A 134 -12.72 2.97 12.41
N ARG A 135 -13.15 3.21 13.65
CA ARG A 135 -13.97 2.29 14.44
C ARG A 135 -15.30 2.00 13.74
N GLN A 136 -16.00 3.04 13.28
CA GLN A 136 -17.25 2.86 12.55
C GLN A 136 -17.07 2.02 11.29
N ARG A 137 -16.06 2.31 10.46
CA ARG A 137 -15.76 1.52 9.26
C ARG A 137 -15.44 0.05 9.54
N LEU A 138 -14.84 -0.25 10.70
CA LEU A 138 -14.57 -1.64 11.11
C LEU A 138 -15.84 -2.33 11.58
N LEU A 139 -16.72 -1.65 12.32
CA LEU A 139 -18.03 -2.13 12.73
C LEU A 139 -18.91 -2.44 11.51
N ASP A 140 -19.00 -1.53 10.55
CA ASP A 140 -19.80 -1.68 9.32
C ASP A 140 -19.38 -2.87 8.49
N ARG A 141 -18.09 -3.26 8.57
CA ARG A 141 -17.57 -4.47 7.91
C ARG A 141 -18.04 -5.78 8.55
N GLY A 142 -18.40 -5.78 9.84
CA GLY A 142 -18.96 -6.91 10.56
C GLY A 142 -18.08 -8.17 10.62
N ARG A 143 -16.75 -8.02 10.69
CA ARG A 143 -15.80 -9.15 10.60
C ARG A 143 -15.08 -9.46 11.90
N GLU A 144 -15.07 -8.52 12.81
CA GLU A 144 -14.33 -8.56 14.05
C GLU A 144 -15.27 -8.29 15.20
N THR A 145 -14.93 -8.82 16.38
CA THR A 145 -15.64 -8.47 17.61
C THR A 145 -15.32 -7.04 18.05
N ILE A 146 -16.12 -6.48 18.94
CA ILE A 146 -15.89 -5.14 19.48
C ILE A 146 -14.52 -5.04 20.13
N GLU A 147 -14.13 -6.06 20.90
CA GLU A 147 -12.84 -6.14 21.58
C GLU A 147 -11.67 -6.17 20.60
N GLU A 148 -11.80 -6.90 19.49
CA GLU A 148 -10.80 -6.92 18.42
C GLU A 148 -10.67 -5.57 17.75
N ILE A 149 -11.78 -4.89 17.51
CA ILE A 149 -11.82 -3.53 16.93
C ILE A 149 -11.11 -2.55 17.88
N ASP A 150 -11.44 -2.56 19.16
CA ASP A 150 -10.86 -1.65 20.15
C ASP A 150 -9.35 -1.90 20.33
N ALA A 151 -8.91 -3.15 20.30
CA ALA A 151 -7.48 -3.50 20.28
C ALA A 151 -6.76 -2.99 19.01
N ARG A 152 -7.42 -3.02 17.84
CA ARG A 152 -6.88 -2.46 16.59
C ARG A 152 -6.78 -0.94 16.65
N ILE A 153 -7.78 -0.26 17.18
CA ILE A 153 -7.75 1.20 17.35
C ILE A 153 -6.62 1.59 18.30
N ALA A 154 -6.47 0.92 19.44
CA ALA A 154 -5.37 1.18 20.37
C ALA A 154 -3.99 0.98 19.72
N ARG A 155 -3.82 -0.06 18.89
CA ARG A 155 -2.61 -0.26 18.09
C ARG A 155 -2.40 0.84 17.07
N SER A 156 -3.46 1.28 16.39
CA SER A 156 -3.40 2.34 15.39
C SER A 156 -2.93 3.64 16.00
N ARG A 157 -3.46 4.05 17.16
CA ARG A 157 -3.05 5.24 17.91
C ARG A 157 -1.55 5.23 18.23
N ARG A 158 -1.04 4.11 18.77
CA ARG A 158 0.39 3.98 19.12
C ARG A 158 1.32 4.09 17.89
N LEU A 159 0.92 3.48 16.77
CA LEU A 159 1.73 3.51 15.55
C LEU A 159 1.64 4.86 14.83
N GLN A 160 0.47 5.50 14.82
CA GLN A 160 0.30 6.80 14.21
C GLN A 160 1.18 7.85 14.91
N ALA A 161 1.14 7.93 16.23
CA ALA A 161 1.98 8.85 17.00
C ALA A 161 3.48 8.74 16.71
N ARG A 162 3.95 7.56 16.28
CA ARG A 162 5.36 7.31 15.92
C ARG A 162 5.73 7.72 14.51
N LEU A 163 4.78 7.74 13.59
CA LEU A 163 5.03 7.80 12.15
C LEU A 163 4.47 9.06 11.46
N GLU A 164 3.50 9.74 12.08
CA GLU A 164 2.72 10.82 11.45
C GLU A 164 3.59 12.00 10.95
N HIS A 165 4.71 12.27 11.60
CA HIS A 165 5.60 13.39 11.22
C HIS A 165 6.83 12.95 10.40
N ARG A 166 6.91 11.67 10.03
CA ARG A 166 8.09 11.12 9.35
C ARG A 166 7.92 11.01 7.84
N PHE A 167 6.66 11.01 7.35
CA PHE A 167 6.33 10.71 5.96
C PHE A 167 5.21 11.62 5.46
N ALA A 168 5.08 11.72 4.14
CA ALA A 168 3.92 12.34 3.53
C ALA A 168 2.63 11.69 4.05
N THR A 169 1.66 12.49 4.46
CA THR A 169 0.46 12.01 5.14
C THR A 169 -0.80 12.46 4.40
N ILE A 170 -1.75 11.55 4.24
CA ILE A 170 -3.08 11.78 3.69
C ILE A 170 -4.10 11.56 4.79
N HIS A 171 -4.96 12.54 5.04
CA HIS A 171 -6.09 12.42 5.95
C HIS A 171 -7.35 12.01 5.18
N ASN A 172 -7.82 10.77 5.40
CA ASN A 172 -9.00 10.20 4.72
C ASN A 172 -10.26 10.29 5.59
N ASP A 173 -10.51 11.50 6.11
CA ASP A 173 -11.65 11.83 6.99
C ASP A 173 -12.81 12.49 6.24
N GLY A 174 -12.58 12.91 5.03
CA GLY A 174 -13.54 13.59 4.18
C GLY A 174 -14.03 12.78 3.00
N SER A 175 -14.19 13.44 1.86
CA SER A 175 -14.57 12.79 0.61
C SER A 175 -13.38 12.02 0.00
N LEU A 176 -13.71 10.90 -0.66
CA LEU A 176 -12.73 10.11 -1.41
C LEU A 176 -11.99 10.97 -2.46
N THR A 177 -12.72 11.84 -3.15
CA THR A 177 -12.14 12.75 -4.15
C THR A 177 -11.06 13.65 -3.57
N HIS A 178 -11.25 14.16 -2.36
CA HIS A 178 -10.26 15.00 -1.69
C HIS A 178 -9.00 14.19 -1.33
N ALA A 179 -9.17 13.03 -0.73
CA ALA A 179 -8.04 12.16 -0.36
C ALA A 179 -7.28 11.63 -1.60
N THR A 180 -7.99 11.30 -2.69
CA THR A 180 -7.37 10.89 -3.96
C THR A 180 -6.56 12.04 -4.56
N ARG A 181 -7.08 13.28 -4.52
CA ARG A 181 -6.34 14.45 -5.01
C ARG A 181 -5.06 14.69 -4.21
N GLN A 182 -5.09 14.53 -2.88
CA GLN A 182 -3.89 14.62 -2.04
C GLN A 182 -2.86 13.55 -2.45
N LEU A 183 -3.30 12.31 -2.67
CA LEU A 183 -2.42 11.21 -3.09
C LEU A 183 -1.77 11.51 -4.45
N LEU A 184 -2.56 11.89 -5.44
CA LEU A 184 -2.04 12.20 -6.77
C LEU A 184 -1.08 13.40 -6.75
N ALA A 185 -1.34 14.42 -5.93
CA ALA A 185 -0.43 15.56 -5.77
C ALA A 185 0.92 15.14 -5.17
N ILE A 186 0.93 14.21 -4.19
CA ILE A 186 2.18 13.67 -3.65
C ILE A 186 2.95 12.90 -4.74
N ILE A 187 2.25 12.10 -5.55
CA ILE A 187 2.87 11.30 -6.63
C ILE A 187 3.45 12.20 -7.72
N ASP A 188 2.76 13.29 -8.07
CA ASP A 188 3.15 14.20 -9.15
C ASP A 188 4.38 15.09 -8.80
N HIS A 189 4.68 15.21 -7.50
CA HIS A 189 5.83 15.98 -7.01
C HIS A 189 7.15 15.18 -6.96
N HIS A 190 7.12 13.90 -7.27
CA HIS A 190 8.27 12.99 -7.26
C HIS A 190 8.60 12.49 -8.66
#